data_14e45ffa6e87eb563ae809b5b27b8a2e
#
_entry.id   14e45ffa6e87eb563ae809b5b27b8a2e
#
_cell.length_a   1.000
_cell.length_b   1.000
_cell.length_c   1.000
_cell.angle_alpha   90.00
_cell.angle_beta   90.00
_cell.angle_gamma   90.00
#
_symmetry.space_group_name_H-M   'P 1'
#
loop_
_entity.id
_entity.type
_entity.pdbx_description
1 polymer ?
#
loop_
_entity_poly.entity_id
_entity_poly.type
_entity_poly.pdbx_seq_one_letter_code
_entity_poly.pdbx_strand_id
1 'polypeptide(L)'
;MQPNVYRATIASGQTASGGITVQPGFCLSAVSLPVSGFTGTALTFDASFDGGATWLPVLTMDGAVSYSLAQNGSARFVPVDGRIFRAMVPSRSTTELGCLIRVVSNASEAASRIVNLHCIQLF
;
A
#
# COMPACT_ATOMS: atom_id res chain seq x y z
N MET A 1 -2.03 0.99 -21.50
CA MET A 1 -1.86 0.88 -20.03
C MET A 1 -2.20 2.20 -19.39
N GLN A 2 -3.05 2.17 -18.38
CA GLN A 2 -3.56 3.39 -17.78
C GLN A 2 -3.19 3.42 -16.30
N PRO A 3 -2.47 4.46 -15.84
CA PRO A 3 -2.12 4.57 -14.43
C PRO A 3 -3.29 5.13 -13.62
N ASN A 4 -3.39 4.66 -12.38
CA ASN A 4 -4.25 5.23 -11.35
C ASN A 4 -3.39 5.55 -10.13
N VAL A 5 -3.66 6.68 -9.50
CA VAL A 5 -2.95 7.08 -8.28
C VAL A 5 -3.98 7.27 -7.18
N TYR A 6 -3.77 6.56 -6.08
CA TYR A 6 -4.61 6.65 -4.90
C TYR A 6 -3.82 7.29 -3.77
N ARG A 7 -4.50 8.10 -2.98
CA ARG A 7 -3.88 8.75 -1.82
C ARG A 7 -4.23 7.97 -0.57
N ALA A 8 -3.21 7.44 0.10
CA ALA A 8 -3.34 6.84 1.42
C ALA A 8 -2.86 7.85 2.47
N THR A 9 -3.67 8.12 3.47
CA THR A 9 -3.33 9.09 4.52
C THR A 9 -3.22 8.37 5.85
N ILE A 10 -2.06 8.49 6.51
CA ILE A 10 -1.88 8.07 7.89
C ILE A 10 -2.14 9.31 8.73
N ALA A 11 -3.24 9.31 9.48
CA ALA A 11 -3.61 10.47 10.29
C ALA A 11 -2.63 10.65 11.45
N SER A 12 -2.54 11.89 11.94
CA SER A 12 -1.74 12.21 13.11
C SER A 12 -2.13 11.30 14.29
N GLY A 13 -1.13 10.72 14.93
CA GLY A 13 -1.32 9.80 16.05
C GLY A 13 -1.63 8.36 15.65
N GLN A 14 -1.70 8.07 14.36
CA GLN A 14 -2.01 6.74 13.87
C GLN A 14 -0.79 6.06 13.24
N THR A 15 -0.84 4.74 13.11
CA THR A 15 0.18 3.97 12.40
C THR A 15 -0.29 3.51 11.02
N ALA A 16 -1.59 3.36 10.80
CA ALA A 16 -2.12 2.81 9.56
C ALA A 16 -2.98 3.82 8.83
N SER A 17 -2.94 3.79 7.51
CA SER A 17 -3.86 4.53 6.66
C SER A 17 -5.24 3.86 6.63
N GLY A 18 -6.22 4.56 6.08
CA GLY A 18 -7.47 3.91 5.66
C GLY A 18 -7.21 2.92 4.53
N GLY A 19 -8.13 2.00 4.33
CA GLY A 19 -8.04 1.02 3.25
C GLY A 19 -8.29 1.68 1.90
N ILE A 20 -7.49 1.30 0.92
CA ILE A 20 -7.61 1.75 -0.47
C ILE A 20 -8.09 0.57 -1.30
N THR A 21 -9.20 0.73 -2.01
CA THR A 21 -9.71 -0.30 -2.90
C THR A 21 -8.92 -0.30 -4.20
N VAL A 22 -8.29 -1.42 -4.52
CA VAL A 22 -7.61 -1.61 -5.79
C VAL A 22 -8.65 -2.08 -6.80
N GLN A 23 -8.76 -1.37 -7.93
CA GLN A 23 -9.70 -1.74 -8.97
C GLN A 23 -9.33 -3.09 -9.59
N PRO A 24 -10.33 -3.91 -10.00
CA PRO A 24 -10.06 -5.14 -10.73
C PRO A 24 -9.18 -4.88 -11.96
N GLY A 25 -8.17 -5.72 -12.16
CA GLY A 25 -7.25 -5.58 -13.27
C GLY A 25 -6.08 -4.62 -13.03
N PHE A 26 -6.01 -3.99 -11.86
CA PHE A 26 -4.92 -3.10 -11.50
C PHE A 26 -4.06 -3.70 -10.39
N CYS A 27 -2.78 -3.33 -10.35
CA CYS A 27 -1.92 -3.69 -9.23
C CYS A 27 -1.02 -2.52 -8.84
N LEU A 28 -0.60 -2.53 -7.58
CA LEU A 28 0.35 -1.55 -7.07
C LEU A 28 1.71 -1.76 -7.76
N SER A 29 2.28 -0.68 -8.29
CA SER A 29 3.58 -0.74 -8.98
C SER A 29 4.64 0.14 -8.33
N ALA A 30 4.23 1.19 -7.62
CA ALA A 30 5.16 2.10 -6.95
C ALA A 30 4.41 2.89 -5.89
N VAL A 31 5.18 3.48 -4.99
CA VAL A 31 4.65 4.47 -4.04
C VAL A 31 5.46 5.74 -4.17
N SER A 32 4.84 6.88 -3.95
CA SER A 32 5.56 8.13 -3.81
C SER A 32 5.27 8.75 -2.46
N LEU A 33 6.31 9.32 -1.89
CA LEU A 33 6.31 9.97 -0.60
C LEU A 33 6.57 11.44 -0.84
N PRO A 34 5.51 12.26 -1.01
CA PRO A 34 5.68 13.65 -1.44
C PRO A 34 6.28 14.56 -0.36
N VAL A 35 6.30 14.10 0.88
CA VAL A 35 6.85 14.87 2.01
C VAL A 35 7.92 14.04 2.72
N SER A 36 8.82 14.74 3.39
CA SER A 36 9.81 14.14 4.28
C SER A 36 9.35 14.24 5.73
N GLY A 37 10.12 13.66 6.63
CA GLY A 37 9.90 13.85 8.07
C GLY A 37 8.94 12.86 8.70
N PHE A 38 8.69 11.71 8.07
CA PHE A 38 7.92 10.64 8.72
C PHE A 38 8.55 10.29 10.07
N THR A 39 7.70 10.03 11.06
CA THR A 39 8.16 9.57 12.38
C THR A 39 8.69 8.14 12.30
N GLY A 40 8.00 7.28 11.55
CA GLY A 40 8.44 5.91 11.34
C GLY A 40 9.63 5.82 10.41
N THR A 41 10.39 4.72 10.53
CA THR A 41 11.57 4.44 9.71
C THR A 41 11.28 3.44 8.59
N ALA A 42 10.13 2.80 8.60
CA ALA A 42 9.74 1.82 7.59
C ALA A 42 8.23 1.86 7.38
N LEU A 43 7.82 1.59 6.14
CA LEU A 43 6.43 1.38 5.78
C LEU A 43 6.24 -0.08 5.38
N THR A 44 5.17 -0.68 5.88
CA THR A 44 4.71 -2.00 5.44
C THR A 44 3.32 -1.87 4.86
N PHE A 45 2.78 -2.98 4.37
CA PHE A 45 1.47 -3.01 3.76
C PHE A 45 0.64 -4.11 4.38
N ASP A 46 -0.65 -3.84 4.54
CA ASP A 46 -1.63 -4.87 4.86
C ASP A 46 -2.62 -4.98 3.72
N ALA A 47 -3.12 -6.18 3.50
CA ALA A 47 -4.16 -6.45 2.51
C ALA A 47 -5.39 -7.03 3.20
N SER A 48 -6.55 -6.70 2.67
CA SER A 48 -7.82 -7.25 3.13
C SER A 48 -8.63 -7.73 1.93
N PHE A 49 -9.21 -8.92 2.06
CA PHE A 49 -10.06 -9.52 1.03
C PHE A 49 -11.50 -9.68 1.48
N ASP A 50 -11.85 -9.11 2.63
CA ASP A 50 -13.20 -9.20 3.21
C ASP A 50 -13.76 -7.82 3.58
N GLY A 51 -13.42 -6.82 2.80
CA GLY A 51 -13.95 -5.47 2.97
C GLY A 51 -13.33 -4.69 4.12
N GLY A 52 -12.17 -5.11 4.62
CA GLY A 52 -11.48 -4.43 5.71
C GLY A 52 -11.78 -5.02 7.09
N ALA A 53 -12.53 -6.13 7.17
CA ALA A 53 -12.80 -6.80 8.44
C ALA A 53 -11.56 -7.48 9.00
N THR A 54 -10.73 -8.05 8.12
CA THR A 54 -9.48 -8.73 8.50
C THR A 54 -8.34 -8.17 7.67
N TRP A 55 -7.26 -7.78 8.32
CA TRP A 55 -6.06 -7.27 7.68
C TRP A 55 -4.91 -8.26 7.87
N LEU A 56 -4.26 -8.62 6.78
CA LEU A 56 -3.13 -9.55 6.77
C LEU A 56 -1.89 -8.82 6.30
N PRO A 57 -0.74 -9.01 6.96
CA PRO A 57 0.50 -8.37 6.51
C PRO A 57 0.93 -8.94 5.15
N VAL A 58 1.37 -8.06 4.26
CA VAL A 58 1.95 -8.45 2.98
C VAL A 58 3.40 -8.83 3.22
N LEU A 59 3.75 -10.08 2.90
CA LEU A 59 5.06 -10.64 3.15
C LEU A 59 5.94 -10.60 1.90
N THR A 60 7.24 -10.80 2.10
CA THR A 60 8.16 -11.03 0.98
C THR A 60 7.81 -12.31 0.26
N MET A 61 8.37 -12.50 -0.95
CA MET A 61 8.01 -13.65 -1.79
C MET A 61 8.31 -15.00 -1.13
N ASP A 62 9.30 -15.04 -0.25
CA ASP A 62 9.60 -16.27 0.50
C ASP A 62 8.73 -16.45 1.75
N GLY A 63 7.87 -15.47 2.04
CA GLY A 63 6.98 -15.53 3.19
C GLY A 63 7.67 -15.37 4.55
N ALA A 64 8.94 -14.96 4.57
CA ALA A 64 9.73 -14.96 5.80
C ALA A 64 9.48 -13.72 6.67
N VAL A 65 9.31 -12.55 6.04
CA VAL A 65 9.17 -11.26 6.75
C VAL A 65 8.17 -10.37 6.04
N SER A 66 7.69 -9.35 6.73
CA SER A 66 6.83 -8.35 6.12
C SER A 66 7.60 -7.60 5.03
N TYR A 67 6.94 -7.39 3.88
CA TYR A 67 7.49 -6.55 2.83
C TYR A 67 7.53 -5.11 3.32
N SER A 68 8.69 -4.48 3.30
CA SER A 68 8.83 -3.13 3.85
C SER A 68 9.65 -2.23 2.93
N LEU A 69 9.34 -0.92 3.02
CA LEU A 69 10.07 0.13 2.36
C LEU A 69 10.71 1.00 3.42
N ALA A 70 12.01 1.27 3.26
CA ALA A 70 12.72 2.13 4.20
C ALA A 70 12.23 3.57 4.09
N GLN A 71 12.09 4.23 5.24
CA GLN A 71 11.79 5.65 5.35
C GLN A 71 13.06 6.37 5.77
N ASN A 72 13.67 7.11 4.87
CA ASN A 72 14.91 7.82 5.19
C ASN A 72 14.77 9.34 5.11
N GLY A 73 13.55 9.83 5.24
CA GLY A 73 13.28 11.25 5.48
C GLY A 73 13.14 12.13 4.25
N SER A 74 13.56 11.73 3.06
CA SER A 74 13.41 12.58 1.88
C SER A 74 12.19 12.17 1.04
N ALA A 75 11.59 13.15 0.37
CA ALA A 75 10.54 12.91 -0.61
C ALA A 75 11.10 12.05 -1.76
N ARG A 76 10.36 11.02 -2.19
CA ARG A 76 10.87 10.11 -3.20
C ARG A 76 9.79 9.25 -3.83
N PHE A 77 10.16 8.64 -4.93
CA PHE A 77 9.37 7.67 -5.67
C PHE A 77 10.05 6.31 -5.56
N VAL A 78 9.32 5.29 -5.10
CA VAL A 78 9.89 3.97 -4.83
C VAL A 78 9.10 2.91 -5.59
N PRO A 79 9.71 2.24 -6.57
CA PRO A 79 9.07 1.07 -7.19
C PRO A 79 8.91 -0.05 -6.16
N VAL A 80 7.80 -0.78 -6.24
CA VAL A 80 7.57 -1.94 -5.38
C VAL A 80 7.77 -3.23 -6.17
N ASP A 81 7.95 -4.33 -5.45
CA ASP A 81 8.12 -5.64 -6.09
C ASP A 81 6.80 -6.07 -6.73
N GLY A 82 6.74 -5.97 -8.05
CA GLY A 82 5.54 -6.30 -8.81
C GLY A 82 5.10 -7.75 -8.67
N ARG A 83 6.02 -8.68 -8.38
CA ARG A 83 5.65 -10.09 -8.18
C ARG A 83 4.74 -10.27 -6.99
N ILE A 84 4.97 -9.51 -5.91
CA ILE A 84 4.16 -9.58 -4.70
C ILE A 84 2.76 -9.01 -4.97
N PHE A 85 2.71 -7.82 -5.54
CA PHE A 85 1.45 -7.11 -5.68
C PHE A 85 0.60 -7.62 -6.85
N ARG A 86 1.21 -8.24 -7.86
CA ARG A 86 0.45 -8.92 -8.93
C ARG A 86 -0.34 -10.09 -8.40
N ALA A 87 0.16 -10.78 -7.38
CA ALA A 87 -0.56 -11.90 -6.77
C ALA A 87 -1.87 -11.47 -6.10
N MET A 88 -2.01 -10.18 -5.81
CA MET A 88 -3.19 -9.63 -5.15
C MET A 88 -4.18 -8.97 -6.12
N VAL A 89 -3.93 -9.06 -7.42
CA VAL A 89 -4.82 -8.43 -8.40
C VAL A 89 -6.20 -9.10 -8.34
N PRO A 90 -7.26 -8.33 -8.03
CA PRO A 90 -8.58 -8.92 -7.98
C PRO A 90 -9.06 -9.29 -9.39
N SER A 91 -9.90 -10.32 -9.45
CA SER A 91 -10.55 -10.72 -10.68
C SER A 91 -11.45 -9.61 -11.20
N ARG A 92 -11.70 -9.62 -12.50
CA ARG A 92 -12.71 -8.74 -13.10
C ARG A 92 -14.15 -9.17 -12.83
N SER A 93 -14.34 -10.28 -12.13
CA SER A 93 -15.67 -10.73 -11.76
C SER A 93 -16.35 -9.72 -10.85
N THR A 94 -17.58 -9.36 -11.16
CA THR A 94 -18.36 -8.42 -10.34
C THR A 94 -18.88 -9.05 -9.06
N THR A 95 -18.74 -10.37 -8.90
CA THR A 95 -19.20 -11.08 -7.70
C THR A 95 -18.11 -11.18 -6.63
N GLU A 96 -16.87 -10.87 -6.96
CA GLU A 96 -15.77 -10.94 -6.02
C GLU A 96 -15.62 -9.62 -5.27
N LEU A 97 -15.25 -9.73 -3.99
CA LEU A 97 -14.84 -8.56 -3.22
C LEU A 97 -13.49 -8.08 -3.73
N GLY A 98 -13.33 -6.78 -3.82
CA GLY A 98 -12.06 -6.20 -4.19
C GLY A 98 -11.01 -6.39 -3.11
N CYS A 99 -9.75 -6.24 -3.49
CA CYS A 99 -8.65 -6.22 -2.55
C CYS A 99 -8.46 -4.79 -2.03
N LEU A 100 -8.39 -4.64 -0.71
CA LEU A 100 -8.02 -3.38 -0.09
C LEU A 100 -6.56 -3.47 0.36
N ILE A 101 -5.84 -2.37 0.19
CA ILE A 101 -4.47 -2.24 0.67
C ILE A 101 -4.43 -1.04 1.60
N ARG A 102 -3.71 -1.15 2.70
CA ARG A 102 -3.39 0.00 3.54
C ARG A 102 -1.89 0.03 3.82
N VAL A 103 -1.40 1.22 4.10
CA VAL A 103 0.00 1.48 4.41
C VAL A 103 0.12 1.58 5.93
N VAL A 104 1.16 0.97 6.48
CA VAL A 104 1.39 0.94 7.92
C VAL A 104 2.80 1.45 8.20
N SER A 105 2.89 2.48 9.05
CA SER A 105 4.16 2.97 9.57
C SER A 105 4.56 2.15 10.81
N ASN A 106 5.84 1.98 11.03
CA ASN A 106 6.32 1.28 12.23
C ASN A 106 6.32 2.14 13.50
N ALA A 107 5.80 3.35 13.43
CA ALA A 107 5.60 4.22 14.59
C ALA A 107 4.38 5.10 14.38
N SER A 108 3.75 5.57 15.47
CA SER A 108 2.69 6.58 15.38
C SER A 108 3.26 7.84 14.74
N GLU A 109 2.57 8.34 13.73
CA GLU A 109 3.02 9.54 13.03
C GLU A 109 2.65 10.80 13.81
N ALA A 110 3.62 11.71 13.94
CA ALA A 110 3.40 12.95 14.69
C ALA A 110 2.50 13.94 13.96
N ALA A 111 2.33 13.79 12.66
CA ALA A 111 1.45 14.61 11.83
C ALA A 111 0.88 13.72 10.73
N SER A 112 -0.18 14.19 10.06
CA SER A 112 -0.73 13.45 8.93
C SER A 112 0.31 13.26 7.83
N ARG A 113 0.41 12.04 7.29
CA ARG A 113 1.36 11.70 6.22
C ARG A 113 0.59 11.15 5.04
N ILE A 114 1.01 11.56 3.85
CA ILE A 114 0.40 11.11 2.60
C ILE A 114 1.38 10.16 1.90
N VAL A 115 0.84 9.01 1.48
CA VAL A 115 1.56 8.06 0.63
C VAL A 115 0.71 7.87 -0.61
N ASN A 116 1.25 8.17 -1.77
CA ASN A 116 0.55 7.97 -3.03
C ASN A 116 0.85 6.57 -3.56
N LEU A 117 -0.21 5.82 -3.84
CA LEU A 117 -0.14 4.47 -4.36
C LEU A 117 -0.36 4.52 -5.86
N HIS A 118 0.68 4.20 -6.62
CA HIS A 118 0.63 4.21 -8.08
C HIS A 118 0.31 2.82 -8.58
N CYS A 119 -0.86 2.66 -9.16
CA CYS A 119 -1.34 1.39 -9.68
C CYS A 119 -1.35 1.43 -11.20
N ILE A 120 -1.04 0.31 -11.82
CA ILE A 120 -1.09 0.16 -13.28
C ILE A 120 -2.08 -0.91 -13.66
N GLN A 121 -2.65 -0.74 -14.82
CA GLN A 121 -3.58 -1.69 -15.41
C GLN A 121 -2.81 -2.84 -16.04
N LEU A 122 -3.20 -4.08 -15.71
CA LEU A 122 -2.54 -5.27 -16.22
C LEU A 122 -3.33 -5.90 -17.37
N PHE A 123 -4.63 -5.69 -17.42
CA PHE A 123 -5.46 -6.23 -18.50
C PHE A 123 -6.79 -5.50 -18.63
#